data_c30385e2fb8b04350306b0bf606876ce
#
_entry.id   c30385e2fb8b04350306b0bf606876ce
#
_cell.length_a   1.000
_cell.length_b   1.000
_cell.length_c   1.000
_cell.angle_alpha   90.00
_cell.angle_beta   90.00
_cell.angle_gamma   90.00
#
_symmetry.space_group_name_H-M   'P 1'
#
loop_
_entity.id
_entity.type
_entity.pdbx_description
1 polymer ?
#
loop_
_entity_poly.entity_id
_entity_poly.type
_entity_poly.pdbx_seq_one_letter_code
_entity_poly.pdbx_strand_id
1 'polypeptide(L)'
;MLDLQELHLAVNDTFKVLPTPGLLLLSNDGTQKNLITIGWLQFGNLWNKWTVNVFIRLSRHSFKILNNSEYFSLNVLAPQKYINQINLCAQTSGRNCDKIKESGLTIAENSETKIISIAEAQTVFECKILNKVMLDKTNLSDDLHKKFYSNDDFHQLITAEILNIKR
;
A
#
# COMPACT_ATOMS: atom_id res chain seq x y z
N MET A 1 15.74 5.44 -15.19
CA MET A 1 15.07 4.18 -15.60
C MET A 1 15.17 3.26 -14.40
N LEU A 2 14.09 2.57 -14.03
CA LEU A 2 14.08 1.66 -12.88
C LEU A 2 15.04 0.49 -13.13
N ASP A 3 15.90 0.18 -12.16
CA ASP A 3 16.80 -0.98 -12.25
C ASP A 3 15.99 -2.28 -12.04
N LEU A 4 16.02 -3.18 -13.03
CA LEU A 4 15.29 -4.44 -12.99
C LEU A 4 15.80 -5.41 -11.92
N GLN A 5 17.09 -5.39 -11.64
CA GLN A 5 17.66 -6.24 -10.60
C GLN A 5 17.16 -5.78 -9.23
N GLU A 6 17.15 -4.48 -8.99
CA GLU A 6 16.62 -3.89 -7.76
C GLU A 6 15.11 -4.15 -7.62
N LEU A 7 14.33 -4.03 -8.71
CA LEU A 7 12.91 -4.37 -8.72
C LEU A 7 12.67 -5.83 -8.33
N HIS A 8 13.40 -6.78 -8.91
CA HIS A 8 13.26 -8.20 -8.58
C HIS A 8 13.56 -8.48 -7.09
N LEU A 9 14.60 -7.88 -6.55
CA LEU A 9 14.94 -8.04 -5.13
C LEU A 9 13.86 -7.43 -4.23
N ALA A 10 13.35 -6.25 -4.56
CA ALA A 10 12.32 -5.57 -3.80
C ALA A 10 10.97 -6.34 -3.82
N VAL A 11 10.60 -6.88 -4.98
CA VAL A 11 9.41 -7.75 -5.12
C VAL A 11 9.57 -9.02 -4.29
N ASN A 12 10.75 -9.65 -4.30
CA ASN A 12 11.04 -10.83 -3.48
C ASN A 12 10.92 -10.52 -1.97
N ASP A 13 11.44 -9.37 -1.52
CA ASP A 13 11.30 -8.96 -0.12
C ASP A 13 9.81 -8.76 0.26
N THR A 14 9.03 -8.22 -0.67
CA THR A 14 7.59 -8.06 -0.46
C THR A 14 6.88 -9.41 -0.30
N PHE A 15 7.18 -10.39 -1.14
CA PHE A 15 6.53 -11.71 -1.07
C PHE A 15 6.85 -12.48 0.23
N LYS A 16 7.97 -12.19 0.90
CA LYS A 16 8.30 -12.78 2.20
C LYS A 16 7.35 -12.36 3.32
N VAL A 17 6.68 -11.22 3.17
CA VAL A 17 5.74 -10.70 4.18
C VAL A 17 4.27 -10.86 3.80
N LEU A 18 3.96 -11.31 2.58
CA LEU A 18 2.59 -11.51 2.11
C LEU A 18 2.09 -12.94 2.38
N PRO A 19 0.77 -13.12 2.59
CA PRO A 19 -0.23 -12.06 2.84
C PRO A 19 -0.17 -11.54 4.27
N THR A 20 0.56 -12.20 5.15
CA THR A 20 0.68 -11.91 6.59
C THR A 20 2.14 -11.97 6.99
N PRO A 21 2.64 -10.97 7.76
CA PRO A 21 1.89 -9.90 8.41
C PRO A 21 1.48 -8.75 7.47
N GLY A 22 1.93 -8.74 6.21
CA GLY A 22 1.68 -7.68 5.26
C GLY A 22 2.72 -6.57 5.30
N LEU A 23 2.50 -5.54 4.50
CA LEU A 23 3.35 -4.35 4.44
C LEU A 23 2.51 -3.08 4.67
N LEU A 24 3.19 -1.96 4.94
CA LEU A 24 2.53 -0.69 5.19
C LEU A 24 2.40 0.13 3.90
N LEU A 25 1.17 0.55 3.57
CA LEU A 25 0.92 1.58 2.59
C LEU A 25 0.78 2.93 3.32
N LEU A 26 1.58 3.90 2.92
CA LEU A 26 1.51 5.28 3.39
C LEU A 26 0.82 6.13 2.33
N SER A 27 -0.37 6.62 2.66
CA SER A 27 -1.16 7.54 1.84
C SER A 27 -1.00 8.98 2.32
N ASN A 28 -0.96 9.94 1.37
CA ASN A 28 -0.85 11.37 1.63
C ASN A 28 -1.55 12.16 0.51
N ASP A 29 -2.50 13.02 0.87
CA ASP A 29 -3.21 13.91 -0.06
C ASP A 29 -2.79 15.39 0.07
N GLY A 30 -1.71 15.65 0.81
CA GLY A 30 -1.23 17.00 1.12
C GLY A 30 -1.85 17.60 2.39
N THR A 31 -3.02 17.11 2.83
CA THR A 31 -3.69 17.57 4.05
C THR A 31 -3.69 16.50 5.14
N GLN A 32 -3.84 15.25 4.75
CA GLN A 32 -3.90 14.10 5.65
C GLN A 32 -2.92 13.01 5.23
N LYS A 33 -2.38 12.31 6.22
CA LYS A 33 -1.52 11.13 6.05
C LYS A 33 -2.10 9.97 6.84
N ASN A 34 -1.99 8.77 6.31
CA ASN A 34 -2.41 7.58 7.05
C ASN A 34 -1.60 6.35 6.65
N LEU A 35 -1.36 5.49 7.63
CA LEU A 35 -0.79 4.16 7.44
C LEU A 35 -1.89 3.10 7.45
N ILE A 36 -1.76 2.14 6.54
CA ILE A 36 -2.60 0.94 6.52
C ILE A 36 -1.75 -0.28 6.19
N THR A 37 -1.97 -1.37 6.89
CA THR A 37 -1.39 -2.66 6.52
C THR A 37 -2.21 -3.29 5.41
N ILE A 38 -1.53 -3.69 4.34
CA ILE A 38 -2.12 -4.41 3.22
C ILE A 38 -1.43 -5.76 3.03
N GLY A 39 -2.22 -6.77 2.61
CA GLY A 39 -1.72 -8.10 2.30
C GLY A 39 -2.05 -8.56 0.88
N TRP A 40 -2.80 -7.76 0.12
CA TRP A 40 -3.20 -8.05 -1.24
C TRP A 40 -2.64 -7.02 -2.20
N LEU A 41 -1.79 -7.50 -3.11
CA LEU A 41 -1.21 -6.69 -4.19
C LEU A 41 -0.73 -7.58 -5.34
N GLN A 42 -0.44 -6.97 -6.46
CA GLN A 42 0.13 -7.61 -7.64
C GLN A 42 1.18 -6.68 -8.25
N PHE A 43 2.31 -7.24 -8.66
CA PHE A 43 3.31 -6.55 -9.48
C PHE A 43 3.21 -6.99 -10.93
N GLY A 44 3.49 -6.09 -11.86
CA GLY A 44 3.46 -6.43 -13.27
C GLY A 44 3.97 -5.32 -14.19
N ASN A 45 3.83 -5.54 -15.48
CA ASN A 45 4.07 -4.52 -16.49
C ASN A 45 2.73 -4.21 -17.19
N LEU A 46 2.33 -2.93 -17.14
CA LEU A 46 1.13 -2.44 -17.79
C LEU A 46 1.42 -1.07 -18.41
N TRP A 47 0.95 -0.85 -19.65
CA TRP A 47 1.21 0.38 -20.42
C TRP A 47 2.71 0.72 -20.57
N ASN A 48 3.53 -0.33 -20.73
CA ASN A 48 5.01 -0.25 -20.78
C ASN A 48 5.65 0.38 -19.52
N LYS A 49 4.98 0.25 -18.36
CA LYS A 49 5.42 0.74 -17.07
C LYS A 49 5.49 -0.42 -16.07
N TRP A 50 6.47 -0.40 -15.18
CA TRP A 50 6.46 -1.28 -14.01
C TRP A 50 5.42 -0.78 -13.03
N THR A 51 4.46 -1.62 -12.72
CA THR A 51 3.29 -1.25 -11.94
C THR A 51 3.08 -2.16 -10.74
N VAL A 52 2.39 -1.61 -9.76
CA VAL A 52 1.79 -2.36 -8.66
C VAL A 52 0.29 -2.08 -8.62
N ASN A 53 -0.50 -3.13 -8.43
CA ASN A 53 -1.91 -3.04 -8.09
C ASN A 53 -2.08 -3.26 -6.59
N VAL A 54 -2.74 -2.33 -5.91
CA VAL A 54 -3.12 -2.48 -4.49
C VAL A 54 -4.64 -2.47 -4.36
N PHE A 55 -5.15 -3.17 -3.34
CA PHE A 55 -6.58 -3.37 -3.12
C PHE A 55 -6.98 -2.74 -1.79
N ILE A 56 -7.81 -1.70 -1.83
CA ILE A 56 -8.21 -0.92 -0.64
C ILE A 56 -9.73 -0.96 -0.50
N ARG A 57 -10.25 -1.44 0.63
CA ARG A 57 -11.69 -1.46 0.91
C ARG A 57 -12.23 -0.04 1.11
N LEU A 58 -13.47 0.17 0.66
CA LEU A 58 -14.19 1.45 0.80
C LEU A 58 -14.31 1.90 2.25
N SER A 59 -14.47 0.95 3.17
CA SER A 59 -14.57 1.22 4.60
C SER A 59 -13.29 1.76 5.23
N ARG A 60 -12.12 1.62 4.59
CA ARG A 60 -10.84 2.02 5.16
C ARG A 60 -10.62 3.53 5.09
N HIS A 61 -10.04 4.10 6.15
CA HIS A 61 -9.73 5.54 6.18
C HIS A 61 -8.81 5.98 5.03
N SER A 62 -7.79 5.17 4.70
CA SER A 62 -6.88 5.42 3.57
C SER A 62 -7.59 5.52 2.22
N PHE A 63 -8.78 4.94 2.04
CA PHE A 63 -9.54 5.04 0.79
C PHE A 63 -9.80 6.51 0.39
N LYS A 64 -10.29 7.33 1.33
CA LYS A 64 -10.56 8.74 1.08
C LYS A 64 -9.30 9.52 0.72
N ILE A 65 -8.21 9.26 1.43
CA ILE A 65 -6.92 9.93 1.21
C ILE A 65 -6.39 9.54 -0.17
N LEU A 66 -6.37 8.25 -0.51
CA LEU A 66 -5.87 7.76 -1.81
C LEU A 66 -6.70 8.27 -3.00
N ASN A 67 -7.98 8.53 -2.82
CA ASN A 67 -8.79 9.13 -3.88
C ASN A 67 -8.35 10.55 -4.24
N ASN A 68 -7.81 11.29 -3.29
CA ASN A 68 -7.30 12.65 -3.47
C ASN A 68 -5.77 12.70 -3.65
N SER A 69 -5.09 11.55 -3.58
CA SER A 69 -3.64 11.46 -3.74
C SER A 69 -3.25 11.19 -5.19
N GLU A 70 -2.11 11.75 -5.61
CA GLU A 70 -1.42 11.37 -6.84
C GLU A 70 -0.36 10.27 -6.60
N TYR A 71 0.13 10.18 -5.36
CA TYR A 71 1.24 9.30 -4.99
C TYR A 71 0.93 8.55 -3.69
N PHE A 72 1.61 7.43 -3.51
CA PHE A 72 1.72 6.73 -2.23
C PHE A 72 3.04 5.97 -2.17
N SER A 73 3.43 5.48 -0.99
CA SER A 73 4.53 4.54 -0.87
C SER A 73 4.09 3.21 -0.27
N LEU A 74 4.77 2.13 -0.71
CA LEU A 74 4.70 0.81 -0.09
C LEU A 74 5.98 0.60 0.69
N ASN A 75 5.84 0.18 1.95
CA ASN A 75 6.94 0.12 2.90
C ASN A 75 7.00 -1.28 3.51
N VAL A 76 8.03 -2.05 3.17
CA VAL A 76 8.28 -3.39 3.71
C VAL A 76 9.17 -3.25 4.94
N LEU A 77 8.62 -3.56 6.11
CA LEU A 77 9.36 -3.56 7.37
C LEU A 77 9.78 -4.98 7.72
N ALA A 78 10.86 -5.11 8.52
CA ALA A 78 11.27 -6.38 9.11
C ALA A 78 10.24 -6.82 10.17
N PRO A 79 9.46 -7.91 9.95
CA PRO A 79 8.43 -8.31 10.92
C PRO A 79 9.00 -8.64 12.29
N GLN A 80 10.23 -9.19 12.34
CA GLN A 80 10.89 -9.54 13.59
C GLN A 80 11.09 -8.32 14.54
N LYS A 81 11.20 -7.12 13.95
CA LYS A 81 11.42 -5.88 14.70
C LYS A 81 10.16 -5.03 14.82
N TYR A 82 9.27 -5.05 13.82
CA TYR A 82 8.17 -4.10 13.67
C TYR A 82 6.78 -4.74 13.65
N ILE A 83 6.63 -5.97 14.16
CA ILE A 83 5.33 -6.68 14.13
C ILE A 83 4.22 -5.90 14.87
N ASN A 84 4.56 -5.22 15.97
CA ASN A 84 3.60 -4.44 16.74
C ASN A 84 3.07 -3.23 15.94
N GLN A 85 3.95 -2.55 15.20
CA GLN A 85 3.59 -1.42 14.33
C GLN A 85 2.72 -1.87 13.16
N ILE A 86 3.08 -3.00 12.53
CA ILE A 86 2.30 -3.60 11.44
C ILE A 86 0.90 -3.98 11.94
N ASN A 87 0.80 -4.64 13.10
CA ASN A 87 -0.47 -5.03 13.72
C ASN A 87 -1.31 -3.81 14.15
N LEU A 88 -0.70 -2.78 14.74
CA LEU A 88 -1.37 -1.52 15.06
C LEU A 88 -2.05 -0.95 13.81
N CYS A 89 -1.30 -0.85 12.70
CA CYS A 89 -1.82 -0.31 11.44
C CYS A 89 -2.89 -1.19 10.79
N ALA A 90 -2.91 -2.51 11.07
CA ALA A 90 -3.93 -3.44 10.60
C ALA A 90 -5.23 -3.34 11.39
N GLN A 91 -5.13 -3.27 12.73
CA GLN A 91 -6.24 -3.43 13.66
C GLN A 91 -6.95 -2.12 14.01
N THR A 92 -6.27 -0.98 13.91
CA THR A 92 -6.84 0.33 14.24
C THR A 92 -7.31 1.08 12.99
N SER A 93 -8.20 2.07 13.19
CA SER A 93 -8.64 2.97 12.12
C SER A 93 -7.98 4.34 12.27
N GLY A 94 -7.46 4.89 11.18
CA GLY A 94 -6.95 6.26 11.15
C GLY A 94 -8.02 7.35 11.40
N ARG A 95 -9.31 6.96 11.51
CA ARG A 95 -10.37 7.86 11.99
C ARG A 95 -10.33 8.07 13.49
N ASN A 96 -9.79 7.10 14.24
CA ASN A 96 -9.84 7.05 15.69
C ASN A 96 -8.48 7.35 16.34
N CYS A 97 -7.38 7.24 15.58
CA CYS A 97 -6.04 7.49 16.09
C CYS A 97 -5.09 7.94 14.98
N ASP A 98 -4.06 8.68 15.35
CA ASP A 98 -2.92 8.98 14.48
C ASP A 98 -1.95 7.80 14.49
N LYS A 99 -2.09 6.92 13.50
CA LYS A 99 -1.28 5.70 13.41
C LYS A 99 0.22 5.97 13.24
N ILE A 100 0.60 7.08 12.64
CA ILE A 100 2.01 7.45 12.48
C ILE A 100 2.59 7.76 13.85
N LYS A 101 1.93 8.63 14.60
CA LYS A 101 2.34 8.98 15.96
C LYS A 101 2.34 7.77 16.89
N GLU A 102 1.26 6.99 16.88
CA GLU A 102 1.09 5.83 17.78
C GLU A 102 2.05 4.68 17.47
N SER A 103 2.40 4.49 16.21
CA SER A 103 3.40 3.46 15.84
C SER A 103 4.82 3.87 16.20
N GLY A 104 5.10 5.16 16.36
CA GLY A 104 6.45 5.68 16.55
C GLY A 104 7.35 5.56 15.32
N LEU A 105 6.76 5.27 14.14
CA LEU A 105 7.50 5.19 12.88
C LEU A 105 7.82 6.60 12.36
N THR A 106 9.00 6.74 11.76
CA THR A 106 9.52 8.01 11.25
C THR A 106 9.15 8.19 9.79
N ILE A 107 8.60 9.36 9.46
CA ILE A 107 8.34 9.75 8.07
C ILE A 107 9.64 10.32 7.48
N ALA A 108 10.05 9.78 6.33
CA ALA A 108 11.11 10.30 5.48
C ALA A 108 10.52 10.83 4.17
N GLU A 109 11.04 11.93 3.66
CA GLU A 109 10.65 12.48 2.36
C GLU A 109 11.82 12.31 1.37
N ASN A 110 11.49 11.87 0.17
CA ASN A 110 12.46 11.84 -0.92
C ASN A 110 12.64 13.27 -1.48
N SER A 111 13.89 13.75 -1.50
CA SER A 111 14.21 15.11 -1.95
C SER A 111 13.86 15.39 -3.41
N GLU A 112 13.86 14.35 -4.26
CA GLU A 112 13.59 14.45 -5.71
C GLU A 112 12.09 14.28 -6.02
N THR A 113 11.49 13.17 -5.57
CA THR A 113 10.09 12.84 -5.90
C THR A 113 9.07 13.51 -4.98
N LYS A 114 9.51 14.01 -3.80
CA LYS A 114 8.64 14.53 -2.72
C LYS A 114 7.67 13.49 -2.15
N ILE A 115 7.83 12.23 -2.51
CA ILE A 115 7.03 11.14 -1.96
C ILE A 115 7.52 10.80 -0.56
N ILE A 116 6.60 10.69 0.37
CA ILE A 116 6.90 10.31 1.75
C ILE A 116 6.87 8.79 1.93
N SER A 117 7.74 8.29 2.79
CA SER A 117 7.89 6.88 3.11
C SER A 117 8.21 6.67 4.60
N ILE A 118 8.36 5.43 5.03
CA ILE A 118 8.78 5.07 6.39
C ILE A 118 10.30 4.86 6.40
N ALA A 119 10.99 5.60 7.25
CA ALA A 119 12.46 5.54 7.34
C ALA A 119 13.00 4.18 7.77
N GLU A 120 12.24 3.46 8.58
CA GLU A 120 12.58 2.11 9.09
C GLU A 120 12.31 0.98 8.10
N ALA A 121 11.75 1.27 6.93
CA ALA A 121 11.46 0.25 5.92
C ALA A 121 12.75 -0.27 5.28
N GLN A 122 12.83 -1.60 5.13
CA GLN A 122 13.93 -2.27 4.42
C GLN A 122 13.80 -2.10 2.91
N THR A 123 12.55 -2.02 2.42
CA THR A 123 12.26 -1.81 1.02
C THR A 123 11.09 -0.82 0.92
N VAL A 124 11.26 0.19 0.06
CA VAL A 124 10.25 1.20 -0.24
C VAL A 124 10.02 1.24 -1.75
N PHE A 125 8.75 1.21 -2.15
CA PHE A 125 8.33 1.55 -3.51
C PHE A 125 7.64 2.91 -3.48
N GLU A 126 8.15 3.86 -4.25
CA GLU A 126 7.51 5.15 -4.47
C GLU A 126 6.64 5.06 -5.72
N CYS A 127 5.34 5.27 -5.57
CA CYS A 127 4.34 4.93 -6.57
C CYS A 127 3.52 6.14 -7.00
N LYS A 128 3.30 6.29 -8.32
CA LYS A 128 2.38 7.25 -8.92
C LYS A 128 1.09 6.56 -9.34
N ILE A 129 -0.04 7.04 -8.85
CA ILE A 129 -1.35 6.49 -9.19
C ILE A 129 -1.67 6.78 -10.67
N LEU A 130 -1.99 5.73 -11.43
CA LEU A 130 -2.34 5.82 -12.84
C LEU A 130 -3.85 5.61 -13.07
N ASN A 131 -4.46 4.68 -12.31
CA ASN A 131 -5.85 4.28 -12.51
C ASN A 131 -6.47 3.78 -11.21
N LYS A 132 -7.79 3.94 -11.08
CA LYS A 132 -8.59 3.48 -9.96
C LYS A 132 -9.87 2.83 -10.48
N VAL A 133 -10.11 1.57 -10.14
CA VAL A 133 -11.27 0.79 -10.58
C VAL A 133 -11.97 0.19 -9.37
N MET A 134 -13.28 0.32 -9.30
CA MET A 134 -14.07 -0.34 -8.27
C MET A 134 -14.31 -1.80 -8.66
N LEU A 135 -14.04 -2.71 -7.73
CA LEU A 135 -14.61 -4.05 -7.82
C LEU A 135 -16.08 -3.99 -7.41
N ASP A 136 -16.91 -4.76 -8.08
CA ASP A 136 -18.31 -4.90 -7.76
C ASP A 136 -18.79 -6.35 -7.96
N LYS A 137 -20.02 -6.62 -7.53
CA LYS A 137 -20.61 -7.95 -7.59
C LYS A 137 -20.69 -8.53 -9.01
N THR A 138 -20.85 -7.67 -10.02
CA THR A 138 -21.05 -8.11 -11.41
C THR A 138 -19.76 -8.66 -12.04
N ASN A 139 -18.60 -8.30 -11.49
CA ASN A 139 -17.28 -8.67 -12.00
C ASN A 139 -16.60 -9.77 -11.17
N LEU A 140 -17.30 -10.34 -10.19
CA LEU A 140 -16.78 -11.38 -9.30
C LEU A 140 -17.57 -12.68 -9.45
N SER A 141 -16.89 -13.81 -9.31
CA SER A 141 -17.58 -15.08 -9.14
C SER A 141 -18.35 -15.12 -7.82
N ASP A 142 -19.44 -15.89 -7.78
CA ASP A 142 -20.28 -16.04 -6.58
C ASP A 142 -19.47 -16.52 -5.36
N ASP A 143 -18.50 -17.42 -5.57
CA ASP A 143 -17.66 -17.93 -4.49
C ASP A 143 -16.75 -16.86 -3.89
N LEU A 144 -16.15 -16.00 -4.72
CA LEU A 144 -15.34 -14.88 -4.24
C LEU A 144 -16.22 -13.85 -3.52
N HIS A 145 -17.40 -13.55 -4.07
CA HIS A 145 -18.34 -12.63 -3.42
C HIS A 145 -18.74 -13.15 -2.03
N LYS A 146 -19.21 -14.38 -1.93
CA LYS A 146 -19.61 -15.01 -0.66
C LYS A 146 -18.47 -15.03 0.36
N LYS A 147 -17.25 -15.37 -0.09
CA LYS A 147 -16.10 -15.55 0.81
C LYS A 147 -15.52 -14.23 1.32
N PHE A 148 -15.44 -13.22 0.48
CA PHE A 148 -14.66 -12.00 0.79
C PHE A 148 -15.47 -10.70 0.84
N TYR A 149 -16.69 -10.70 0.28
CA TYR A 149 -17.52 -9.51 0.09
C TYR A 149 -18.97 -9.70 0.51
N SER A 150 -19.24 -10.60 1.47
CA SER A 150 -20.61 -10.91 1.95
C SER A 150 -21.35 -9.69 2.53
N ASN A 151 -20.63 -8.65 2.91
CA ASN A 151 -21.16 -7.38 3.43
C ASN A 151 -21.05 -6.22 2.42
N ASP A 152 -20.75 -6.52 1.14
CA ASP A 152 -20.58 -5.56 0.04
C ASP A 152 -19.52 -4.47 0.28
N ASP A 153 -18.57 -4.68 1.23
CA ASP A 153 -17.41 -3.82 1.42
C ASP A 153 -16.32 -4.16 0.38
N PHE A 154 -16.56 -3.75 -0.85
CA PHE A 154 -15.68 -4.02 -1.98
C PHE A 154 -14.35 -3.29 -1.89
N HIS A 155 -13.37 -3.77 -2.64
CA HIS A 155 -12.09 -3.08 -2.82
C HIS A 155 -12.14 -2.16 -4.04
N GLN A 156 -11.47 -1.04 -3.92
CA GLN A 156 -10.94 -0.30 -5.07
C GLN A 156 -9.59 -0.90 -5.44
N LEU A 157 -9.41 -1.27 -6.70
CA LEU A 157 -8.12 -1.59 -7.29
C LEU A 157 -7.48 -0.28 -7.72
N ILE A 158 -6.28 -0.03 -7.23
CA ILE A 158 -5.47 1.13 -7.60
C ILE A 158 -4.23 0.62 -8.32
N THR A 159 -4.11 0.97 -9.61
CA THR A 159 -2.91 0.70 -10.40
C THR A 159 -1.97 1.88 -10.32
N ALA A 160 -0.73 1.65 -9.93
CA ALA A 160 0.27 2.69 -9.80
C ALA A 160 1.59 2.30 -10.49
N GLU A 161 2.24 3.28 -11.12
CA GLU A 161 3.60 3.15 -11.64
C GLU A 161 4.60 3.18 -10.49
N ILE A 162 5.57 2.28 -10.50
CA ILE A 162 6.72 2.30 -9.59
C ILE A 162 7.75 3.28 -10.17
N LEU A 163 7.91 4.42 -9.50
CA LEU A 163 8.85 5.47 -9.93
C LEU A 163 10.25 5.23 -9.41
N ASN A 164 10.35 4.78 -8.16
CA ASN A 164 11.61 4.59 -7.46
C ASN A 164 11.52 3.46 -6.45
N ILE A 165 12.65 2.84 -6.17
CA ILE A 165 12.82 1.81 -5.13
C ILE A 165 13.99 2.22 -4.26
N LYS A 166 13.85 2.02 -2.95
CA LYS A 166 14.93 2.15 -1.95
C LYS A 166 15.02 0.82 -1.19
N ARG A 167 16.24 0.37 -0.96
CA ARG A 167 16.54 -0.83 -0.18
C ARG A 167 17.71 -0.56 0.75
#